data_79ee6b58d84f5195aaa32123771abe55
#
_entry.id   79ee6b58d84f5195aaa32123771abe55
#
_cell.length_a   1.000
_cell.length_b   1.000
_cell.length_c   1.000
_cell.angle_alpha   90.00
_cell.angle_beta   90.00
_cell.angle_gamma   90.00
#
_symmetry.space_group_name_H-M   'P 1'
#
loop_
_entity.id
_entity.type
_entity.pdbx_description
1 polymer ?
#
loop_
_entity_poly.entity_id
_entity_poly.type
_entity_poly.pdbx_seq_one_letter_code
_entity_poly.pdbx_strand_id
1 'polypeptide(L)'
;MEIVCLDLEGVLVPEIWIAFAEETGIPELKRTTRDEPDYDKLMKYRLSILKEHGLGLKEIQETISKIDPIPGAKEFLDKLRELTQVIIISDTFSQFAGPLMKKLGYPTIFCNSLVVADNGEITDFKMRCKKSKYTTVKALQSIGYDTIASGDSHNDLGMIQASKAGFLFKSTDAIKAEYPEIPAYETYDELYDAIKKVIEG
;
A
#
# COMPACT_ATOMS: atom_id res chain seq x y z
N MET A 1 -23.82 2.39 1.37
CA MET A 1 -23.09 1.11 1.13
C MET A 1 -21.63 1.35 1.48
N GLU A 2 -21.11 0.54 2.37
CA GLU A 2 -19.76 0.68 2.85
C GLU A 2 -18.76 0.05 1.88
N ILE A 3 -17.56 0.64 1.79
CA ILE A 3 -16.41 0.09 1.10
C ILE A 3 -15.16 0.29 1.98
N VAL A 4 -14.39 -0.77 2.16
CA VAL A 4 -13.15 -0.74 2.92
C VAL A 4 -11.99 -0.42 1.99
N CYS A 5 -11.21 0.60 2.34
CA CYS A 5 -10.03 1.08 1.63
C CYS A 5 -8.78 0.76 2.47
N LEU A 6 -7.95 -0.15 2.01
CA LEU A 6 -6.73 -0.57 2.71
C LEU A 6 -5.48 -0.08 1.98
N ASP A 7 -4.45 0.30 2.73
CA ASP A 7 -3.11 0.33 2.15
C ASP A 7 -2.61 -1.10 1.89
N LEU A 8 -1.56 -1.23 1.10
CA LEU A 8 -0.93 -2.50 0.77
C LEU A 8 0.29 -2.77 1.66
N GLU A 9 1.31 -1.90 1.55
CA GLU A 9 2.59 -2.05 2.24
C GLU A 9 2.44 -1.66 3.71
N GLY A 10 3.01 -2.42 4.64
CA GLY A 10 2.79 -2.24 6.08
C GLY A 10 1.45 -2.79 6.61
N VAL A 11 0.44 -2.97 5.74
CA VAL A 11 -0.87 -3.48 6.11
C VAL A 11 -1.08 -4.93 5.68
N LEU A 12 -0.84 -5.25 4.42
CA LEU A 12 -1.07 -6.60 3.85
C LEU A 12 0.22 -7.30 3.44
N VAL A 13 1.24 -6.54 3.07
CA VAL A 13 2.56 -7.04 2.66
C VAL A 13 3.66 -6.20 3.31
N PRO A 14 4.88 -6.74 3.45
CA PRO A 14 6.02 -5.93 3.86
C PRO A 14 6.32 -4.81 2.87
N GLU A 15 7.09 -3.81 3.32
CA GLU A 15 7.63 -2.73 2.47
C GLU A 15 8.43 -3.33 1.30
N ILE A 16 7.95 -3.18 0.08
CA ILE A 16 8.49 -3.86 -1.12
C ILE A 16 9.93 -3.45 -1.38
N TRP A 17 10.24 -2.15 -1.30
CA TRP A 17 11.59 -1.66 -1.57
C TRP A 17 12.59 -2.10 -0.51
N ILE A 18 12.20 -2.21 0.75
CA ILE A 18 13.05 -2.72 1.82
C ILE A 18 13.33 -4.21 1.60
N ALA A 19 12.29 -5.00 1.35
CA ALA A 19 12.45 -6.42 1.07
C ALA A 19 13.28 -6.68 -0.19
N PHE A 20 13.09 -5.86 -1.23
CA PHE A 20 13.89 -5.92 -2.45
C PHE A 20 15.37 -5.60 -2.19
N ALA A 21 15.65 -4.56 -1.40
CA ALA A 21 17.02 -4.20 -1.00
C ALA A 21 17.72 -5.33 -0.22
N GLU A 22 16.99 -6.02 0.64
CA GLU A 22 17.51 -7.15 1.43
C GLU A 22 17.81 -8.37 0.56
N GLU A 23 16.91 -8.73 -0.33
CA GLU A 23 17.09 -9.88 -1.22
C GLU A 23 18.22 -9.64 -2.25
N THR A 24 18.37 -8.41 -2.74
CA THR A 24 19.41 -8.07 -3.73
C THR A 24 20.75 -7.69 -3.10
N GLY A 25 20.79 -7.41 -1.79
CA GLY A 25 21.99 -6.93 -1.10
C GLY A 25 22.37 -5.49 -1.49
N ILE A 26 21.42 -4.67 -1.96
CA ILE A 26 21.63 -3.27 -2.38
C ILE A 26 21.03 -2.35 -1.31
N PRO A 27 21.82 -1.92 -0.30
CA PRO A 27 21.29 -1.16 0.84
C PRO A 27 20.77 0.23 0.46
N GLU A 28 21.24 0.81 -0.64
CA GLU A 28 20.81 2.10 -1.17
C GLU A 28 19.31 2.14 -1.51
N LEU A 29 18.71 1.00 -1.83
CA LEU A 29 17.28 0.87 -2.12
C LEU A 29 16.41 0.87 -0.86
N LYS A 30 16.98 0.76 0.35
CA LYS A 30 16.25 0.91 1.62
C LYS A 30 15.79 2.34 1.91
N ARG A 31 16.30 3.32 1.16
CA ARG A 31 15.91 4.73 1.32
C ARG A 31 14.40 4.89 1.11
N THR A 32 13.74 5.56 2.05
CA THR A 32 12.29 5.77 2.09
C THR A 32 11.92 7.25 2.00
N THR A 33 10.62 7.54 2.02
CA THR A 33 10.12 8.92 2.10
C THR A 33 10.49 9.63 3.43
N ARG A 34 10.96 8.91 4.43
CA ARG A 34 11.53 9.48 5.67
C ARG A 34 12.90 10.09 5.43
N ASP A 35 13.67 9.52 4.49
CA ASP A 35 15.01 9.98 4.14
C ASP A 35 15.00 11.03 3.00
N GLU A 36 14.03 10.91 2.08
CA GLU A 36 13.77 11.85 0.99
C GLU A 36 12.26 12.06 0.85
N PRO A 37 11.72 13.14 1.43
CA PRO A 37 10.29 13.42 1.40
C PRO A 37 9.73 13.72 -0.01
N ASP A 38 10.58 14.15 -0.94
CA ASP A 38 10.21 14.36 -2.33
C ASP A 38 10.16 13.00 -3.06
N TYR A 39 8.95 12.48 -3.25
CA TYR A 39 8.74 11.17 -3.87
C TYR A 39 9.32 11.08 -5.29
N ASP A 40 9.26 12.15 -6.07
CA ASP A 40 9.82 12.17 -7.43
C ASP A 40 11.35 12.00 -7.40
N LYS A 41 12.02 12.70 -6.48
CA LYS A 41 13.46 12.54 -6.27
C LYS A 41 13.83 11.15 -5.77
N LEU A 42 13.06 10.63 -4.81
CA LEU A 42 13.26 9.29 -4.28
C LEU A 42 13.15 8.24 -5.38
N MET A 43 12.12 8.31 -6.21
CA MET A 43 11.92 7.36 -7.31
C MET A 43 12.99 7.48 -8.38
N LYS A 44 13.39 8.69 -8.78
CA LYS A 44 14.50 8.88 -9.72
C LYS A 44 15.82 8.32 -9.20
N TYR A 45 16.09 8.50 -7.90
CA TYR A 45 17.23 7.90 -7.24
C TYR A 45 17.18 6.36 -7.32
N ARG A 46 16.03 5.73 -6.96
CA ARG A 46 15.85 4.29 -7.04
C ARG A 46 16.05 3.76 -8.46
N LEU A 47 15.49 4.45 -9.47
CA LEU A 47 15.67 4.08 -10.88
C LEU A 47 17.14 4.15 -11.32
N SER A 48 17.90 5.14 -10.84
CA SER A 48 19.33 5.21 -11.13
C SER A 48 20.12 4.03 -10.55
N ILE A 49 19.77 3.60 -9.33
CA ILE A 49 20.41 2.43 -8.70
C ILE A 49 20.04 1.13 -9.45
N LEU A 50 18.78 0.96 -9.85
CA LEU A 50 18.37 -0.20 -10.65
C LEU A 50 19.16 -0.28 -11.96
N LYS A 51 19.31 0.84 -12.64
CA LYS A 51 20.07 0.93 -13.90
C LYS A 51 21.55 0.63 -13.67
N GLU A 52 22.17 1.18 -12.65
CA GLU A 52 23.58 0.94 -12.29
C GLU A 52 23.86 -0.54 -12.03
N HIS A 53 22.91 -1.25 -11.40
CA HIS A 53 23.02 -2.67 -11.10
C HIS A 53 22.46 -3.58 -12.21
N GLY A 54 22.02 -3.02 -13.35
CA GLY A 54 21.45 -3.78 -14.46
C GLY A 54 20.15 -4.54 -14.12
N LEU A 55 19.39 -4.04 -13.15
CA LEU A 55 18.14 -4.65 -12.69
C LEU A 55 16.97 -4.10 -13.49
N GLY A 56 16.34 -4.95 -14.26
CA GLY A 56 15.10 -4.65 -14.98
C GLY A 56 13.85 -5.14 -14.26
N LEU A 57 12.72 -4.99 -14.92
CA LEU A 57 11.41 -5.39 -14.37
C LEU A 57 11.36 -6.89 -14.02
N LYS A 58 11.99 -7.75 -14.84
CA LYS A 58 11.97 -9.19 -14.62
C LYS A 58 12.64 -9.59 -13.31
N GLU A 59 13.84 -9.09 -13.05
CA GLU A 59 14.60 -9.36 -11.83
C GLU A 59 13.86 -8.87 -10.59
N ILE A 60 13.21 -7.71 -10.69
CA ILE A 60 12.40 -7.14 -9.61
C ILE A 60 11.17 -8.03 -9.34
N GLN A 61 10.45 -8.44 -10.38
CA GLN A 61 9.28 -9.31 -10.22
C GLN A 61 9.65 -10.69 -9.67
N GLU A 62 10.77 -11.26 -10.08
CA GLU A 62 11.31 -12.52 -9.52
C GLU A 62 11.58 -12.38 -8.02
N THR A 63 12.18 -11.27 -7.60
CA THR A 63 12.44 -10.98 -6.19
C THR A 63 11.14 -10.77 -5.41
N ILE A 64 10.22 -9.93 -5.93
CA ILE A 64 8.93 -9.69 -5.28
C ILE A 64 8.11 -10.98 -5.17
N SER A 65 8.24 -11.90 -6.11
CA SER A 65 7.52 -13.19 -6.05
C SER A 65 7.88 -14.05 -4.83
N LYS A 66 9.05 -13.81 -4.22
CA LYS A 66 9.51 -14.47 -3.00
C LYS A 66 8.97 -13.83 -1.73
N ILE A 67 8.49 -12.59 -1.81
CA ILE A 67 7.89 -11.88 -0.67
C ILE A 67 6.53 -12.51 -0.38
N ASP A 68 6.28 -12.86 0.87
CA ASP A 68 4.98 -13.35 1.32
C ASP A 68 4.15 -12.21 1.94
N PRO A 69 2.81 -12.28 1.85
CA PRO A 69 1.93 -11.44 2.65
C PRO A 69 2.26 -11.55 4.13
N ILE A 70 1.97 -10.49 4.89
CA ILE A 70 2.08 -10.52 6.36
C ILE A 70 1.20 -11.67 6.89
N PRO A 71 1.69 -12.48 7.85
CA PRO A 71 0.90 -13.58 8.41
C PRO A 71 -0.50 -13.12 8.86
N GLY A 72 -1.54 -13.80 8.38
CA GLY A 72 -2.95 -13.46 8.64
C GLY A 72 -3.58 -12.44 7.68
N ALA A 73 -2.78 -11.78 6.82
CA ALA A 73 -3.29 -10.74 5.90
C ALA A 73 -4.30 -11.29 4.89
N LYS A 74 -4.01 -12.47 4.33
CA LYS A 74 -4.91 -13.11 3.34
C LYS A 74 -6.24 -13.50 3.97
N GLU A 75 -6.21 -14.11 5.14
CA GLU A 75 -7.39 -14.53 5.90
C GLU A 75 -8.23 -13.32 6.32
N PHE A 76 -7.59 -12.25 6.78
CA PHE A 76 -8.24 -10.99 7.10
C PHE A 76 -8.95 -10.39 5.87
N LEU A 77 -8.25 -10.34 4.73
CA LEU A 77 -8.80 -9.81 3.49
C LEU A 77 -10.01 -10.62 3.00
N ASP A 78 -9.96 -11.95 3.13
CA ASP A 78 -11.07 -12.82 2.75
C ASP A 78 -12.28 -12.61 3.67
N LYS A 79 -12.07 -12.56 4.99
CA LYS A 79 -13.15 -12.25 5.96
C LYS A 79 -13.80 -10.88 5.68
N LEU A 80 -13.03 -9.85 5.35
CA LEU A 80 -13.58 -8.54 5.00
C LEU A 80 -14.44 -8.59 3.74
N ARG A 81 -14.05 -9.37 2.74
CA ARG A 81 -14.80 -9.54 1.50
C ARG A 81 -16.14 -10.25 1.69
N GLU A 82 -16.31 -11.01 2.76
CA GLU A 82 -17.60 -11.60 3.14
C GLU A 82 -18.55 -10.56 3.74
N LEU A 83 -18.02 -9.47 4.32
CA LEU A 83 -18.81 -8.39 4.92
C LEU A 83 -19.18 -7.29 3.92
N THR A 84 -18.23 -6.87 3.09
CA THR A 84 -18.38 -5.70 2.23
C THR A 84 -17.40 -5.68 1.07
N GLN A 85 -17.50 -4.65 0.24
CA GLN A 85 -16.52 -4.38 -0.82
C GLN A 85 -15.18 -3.96 -0.22
N VAL A 86 -14.08 -4.47 -0.77
CA VAL A 86 -12.72 -4.12 -0.32
C VAL A 86 -11.88 -3.71 -1.52
N ILE A 87 -11.19 -2.59 -1.41
CA ILE A 87 -10.20 -2.15 -2.36
C ILE A 87 -8.87 -1.86 -1.66
N ILE A 88 -7.79 -2.05 -2.37
CA ILE A 88 -6.46 -1.63 -1.96
C ILE A 88 -6.12 -0.33 -2.68
N ILE A 89 -5.62 0.66 -1.95
CA ILE A 89 -5.16 1.93 -2.50
C ILE A 89 -3.70 2.11 -2.08
N SER A 90 -2.79 1.96 -3.02
CA SER A 90 -1.34 1.93 -2.74
C SER A 90 -0.56 2.87 -3.65
N ASP A 91 0.55 3.39 -3.14
CA ASP A 91 1.52 4.15 -3.93
C ASP A 91 2.53 3.26 -4.67
N THR A 92 2.41 1.94 -4.56
CA THR A 92 3.17 0.96 -5.35
C THR A 92 2.83 1.03 -6.85
N PHE A 93 3.44 0.16 -7.63
CA PHE A 93 3.26 0.07 -9.08
C PHE A 93 2.58 -1.24 -9.47
N SER A 94 1.70 -1.21 -10.47
CA SER A 94 0.95 -2.40 -10.94
C SER A 94 1.88 -3.55 -11.32
N GLN A 95 3.04 -3.25 -11.91
CA GLN A 95 4.02 -4.24 -12.30
C GLN A 95 4.71 -4.91 -11.09
N PHE A 96 4.86 -4.18 -9.97
CA PHE A 96 5.38 -4.73 -8.72
C PHE A 96 4.32 -5.50 -7.94
N ALA A 97 3.10 -5.00 -7.94
CA ALA A 97 2.00 -5.61 -7.19
C ALA A 97 1.58 -6.99 -7.74
N GLY A 98 1.77 -7.25 -9.04
CA GLY A 98 1.27 -8.46 -9.70
C GLY A 98 1.53 -9.77 -8.97
N PRO A 99 2.78 -10.12 -8.61
CA PRO A 99 3.08 -11.35 -7.86
C PRO A 99 2.39 -11.43 -6.49
N LEU A 100 2.27 -10.31 -5.78
CA LEU A 100 1.64 -10.23 -4.47
C LEU A 100 0.11 -10.34 -4.58
N MET A 101 -0.49 -9.76 -5.61
CA MET A 101 -1.93 -9.87 -5.86
C MET A 101 -2.36 -11.31 -6.05
N LYS A 102 -1.55 -12.14 -6.70
CA LYS A 102 -1.81 -13.57 -6.81
C LYS A 102 -1.91 -14.23 -5.44
N LYS A 103 -0.96 -13.93 -4.52
CA LYS A 103 -0.93 -14.49 -3.16
C LYS A 103 -2.11 -14.00 -2.31
N LEU A 104 -2.61 -12.78 -2.56
CA LEU A 104 -3.76 -12.18 -1.87
C LEU A 104 -5.11 -12.53 -2.51
N GLY A 105 -5.15 -13.39 -3.56
CA GLY A 105 -6.39 -13.79 -4.22
C GLY A 105 -6.98 -12.73 -5.14
N TYR A 106 -6.11 -11.95 -5.82
CA TYR A 106 -6.45 -10.93 -6.81
C TYR A 106 -7.43 -9.87 -6.31
N PRO A 107 -7.11 -9.16 -5.21
CA PRO A 107 -7.92 -8.03 -4.78
C PRO A 107 -7.91 -6.91 -5.82
N THR A 108 -8.95 -6.09 -5.82
CA THR A 108 -8.94 -4.83 -6.56
C THR A 108 -7.89 -3.89 -5.97
N ILE A 109 -7.00 -3.37 -6.80
CA ILE A 109 -5.96 -2.44 -6.39
C ILE A 109 -5.94 -1.20 -7.27
N PHE A 110 -5.85 -0.04 -6.65
CA PHE A 110 -5.58 1.24 -7.29
C PHE A 110 -4.16 1.69 -6.93
N CYS A 111 -3.29 1.67 -7.92
CA CYS A 111 -1.87 1.97 -7.76
C CYS A 111 -1.32 2.73 -8.96
N ASN A 112 -0.03 2.95 -9.00
CA ASN A 112 0.67 3.67 -10.06
C ASN A 112 1.19 2.69 -11.14
N SER A 113 1.93 3.20 -12.12
CA SER A 113 2.51 2.39 -13.19
C SER A 113 3.96 2.78 -13.43
N LEU A 114 4.79 1.80 -13.78
CA LEU A 114 6.14 2.02 -14.28
C LEU A 114 6.11 2.21 -15.80
N VAL A 115 7.07 2.96 -16.31
CA VAL A 115 7.40 3.03 -17.73
C VAL A 115 8.55 2.06 -17.97
N VAL A 116 8.30 1.04 -18.78
CA VAL A 116 9.26 -0.04 -19.04
C VAL A 116 9.57 -0.08 -20.53
N ALA A 117 10.85 -0.06 -20.87
CA ALA A 117 11.31 -0.19 -22.24
C ALA A 117 11.20 -1.66 -22.72
N ASP A 118 11.28 -1.89 -24.04
CA ASP A 118 11.15 -3.22 -24.64
C ASP A 118 12.18 -4.23 -24.13
N ASN A 119 13.34 -3.75 -23.70
CA ASN A 119 14.40 -4.57 -23.10
C ASN A 119 14.17 -4.89 -21.61
N GLY A 120 13.08 -4.41 -21.01
CA GLY A 120 12.76 -4.61 -19.60
C GLY A 120 13.35 -3.55 -18.64
N GLU A 121 14.12 -2.57 -19.13
CA GLU A 121 14.64 -1.46 -18.32
C GLU A 121 13.48 -0.60 -17.83
N ILE A 122 13.48 -0.26 -16.53
CA ILE A 122 12.53 0.68 -15.96
C ILE A 122 13.10 2.08 -16.16
N THR A 123 12.47 2.85 -17.03
CA THR A 123 12.96 4.16 -17.47
C THR A 123 12.32 5.33 -16.76
N ASP A 124 11.09 5.14 -16.25
CA ASP A 124 10.34 6.19 -15.57
C ASP A 124 9.16 5.58 -14.79
N PHE A 125 8.35 6.41 -14.16
CA PHE A 125 7.13 6.04 -13.48
C PHE A 125 6.02 7.04 -13.78
N LYS A 126 4.77 6.60 -13.62
CA LYS A 126 3.59 7.42 -13.85
C LYS A 126 2.66 7.32 -12.64
N MET A 127 2.51 8.42 -11.93
CA MET A 127 1.52 8.54 -10.86
C MET A 127 0.12 8.57 -11.46
N ARG A 128 -0.78 7.77 -10.91
CA ARG A 128 -2.19 7.70 -11.35
C ARG A 128 -2.91 9.04 -11.16
N CYS A 129 -2.74 9.66 -10.00
CA CYS A 129 -3.24 11.01 -9.69
C CYS A 129 -2.48 11.59 -8.49
N LYS A 130 -2.64 12.89 -8.28
CA LYS A 130 -2.09 13.58 -7.10
C LYS A 130 -2.85 13.15 -5.83
N LYS A 131 -2.11 12.95 -4.71
CA LYS A 131 -2.69 12.53 -3.42
C LYS A 131 -3.61 11.31 -3.60
N SER A 132 -3.07 10.26 -4.23
CA SER A 132 -3.85 9.13 -4.79
C SER A 132 -4.82 8.50 -3.78
N LYS A 133 -4.41 8.30 -2.53
CA LYS A 133 -5.23 7.72 -1.45
C LYS A 133 -6.42 8.62 -1.11
N TYR A 134 -6.20 9.90 -0.80
CA TYR A 134 -7.25 10.87 -0.52
C TYR A 134 -8.22 11.06 -1.71
N THR A 135 -7.66 11.25 -2.92
CA THR A 135 -8.45 11.48 -4.13
C THR A 135 -9.35 10.29 -4.45
N THR A 136 -8.86 9.07 -4.25
CA THR A 136 -9.65 7.84 -4.48
C THR A 136 -10.82 7.74 -3.51
N VAL A 137 -10.58 7.96 -2.21
CA VAL A 137 -11.65 7.97 -1.20
C VAL A 137 -12.71 9.02 -1.53
N LYS A 138 -12.31 10.25 -1.88
CA LYS A 138 -13.27 11.30 -2.28
C LYS A 138 -14.07 10.93 -3.54
N ALA A 139 -13.45 10.27 -4.50
CA ALA A 139 -14.14 9.80 -5.70
C ALA A 139 -15.17 8.72 -5.39
N LEU A 140 -14.84 7.76 -4.52
CA LEU A 140 -15.79 6.73 -4.07
C LEU A 140 -16.98 7.34 -3.33
N GLN A 141 -16.72 8.31 -2.45
CA GLN A 141 -17.78 9.05 -1.75
C GLN A 141 -18.69 9.80 -2.73
N SER A 142 -18.13 10.39 -3.79
CA SER A 142 -18.91 11.13 -4.80
C SER A 142 -19.88 10.26 -5.61
N ILE A 143 -19.65 8.95 -5.63
CA ILE A 143 -20.55 7.96 -6.28
C ILE A 143 -21.37 7.14 -5.27
N GLY A 144 -21.46 7.61 -4.01
CA GLY A 144 -22.39 7.09 -3.02
C GLY A 144 -21.86 6.01 -2.08
N TYR A 145 -20.54 5.81 -2.00
CA TYR A 145 -19.97 4.91 -1.00
C TYR A 145 -19.65 5.62 0.31
N ASP A 146 -19.92 4.97 1.43
CA ASP A 146 -19.37 5.29 2.74
C ASP A 146 -18.03 4.57 2.89
N THR A 147 -16.94 5.32 2.93
CA THR A 147 -15.60 4.73 2.99
C THR A 147 -15.16 4.46 4.42
N ILE A 148 -14.50 3.32 4.63
CA ILE A 148 -13.79 2.95 5.87
C ILE A 148 -12.34 2.73 5.47
N ALA A 149 -11.39 3.42 6.08
CA ALA A 149 -10.00 3.36 5.65
C ALA A 149 -9.04 2.88 6.73
N SER A 150 -8.01 2.13 6.35
CA SER A 150 -6.92 1.75 7.23
C SER A 150 -5.56 1.79 6.53
N GLY A 151 -4.55 2.24 7.26
CA GLY A 151 -3.16 2.33 6.82
C GLY A 151 -2.21 2.43 8.01
N ASP A 152 -0.90 2.42 7.76
CA ASP A 152 0.14 2.38 8.80
C ASP A 152 0.94 3.68 8.94
N SER A 153 0.90 4.56 7.95
CA SER A 153 1.85 5.66 7.80
C SER A 153 1.21 7.00 7.43
N HIS A 154 2.01 8.08 7.44
CA HIS A 154 1.54 9.45 7.22
C HIS A 154 0.84 9.66 5.87
N ASN A 155 1.24 8.92 4.81
CA ASN A 155 0.58 9.04 3.51
C ASN A 155 -0.85 8.49 3.48
N ASP A 156 -1.24 7.71 4.52
CA ASP A 156 -2.59 7.17 4.70
C ASP A 156 -3.55 8.12 5.39
N LEU A 157 -3.02 9.07 6.17
CA LEU A 157 -3.82 9.97 6.99
C LEU A 157 -4.90 10.71 6.17
N GLY A 158 -4.57 11.11 4.95
CA GLY A 158 -5.53 11.77 4.09
C GLY A 158 -6.76 10.91 3.76
N MET A 159 -6.60 9.61 3.51
CA MET A 159 -7.74 8.71 3.28
C MET A 159 -8.44 8.33 4.59
N ILE A 160 -7.67 8.12 5.67
CA ILE A 160 -8.18 7.78 7.00
C ILE A 160 -9.11 8.88 7.50
N GLN A 161 -8.63 10.12 7.55
CA GLN A 161 -9.40 11.27 8.05
C GLN A 161 -10.59 11.68 7.16
N ALA A 162 -10.51 11.41 5.85
CA ALA A 162 -11.61 11.69 4.92
C ALA A 162 -12.72 10.65 4.94
N SER A 163 -12.52 9.49 5.55
CA SER A 163 -13.46 8.38 5.57
C SER A 163 -14.49 8.50 6.71
N LYS A 164 -15.62 7.78 6.58
CA LYS A 164 -16.66 7.65 7.63
C LYS A 164 -16.05 7.11 8.93
N ALA A 165 -15.12 6.17 8.81
CA ALA A 165 -14.28 5.68 9.90
C ALA A 165 -12.88 5.41 9.38
N GLY A 166 -11.88 5.69 10.21
CA GLY A 166 -10.48 5.51 9.86
C GLY A 166 -9.70 4.91 11.01
N PHE A 167 -8.73 4.06 10.67
CA PHE A 167 -7.95 3.28 11.62
C PHE A 167 -6.47 3.27 11.26
N LEU A 168 -5.61 3.43 12.24
CA LEU A 168 -4.19 3.10 12.13
C LEU A 168 -4.00 1.61 12.38
N PHE A 169 -3.18 0.96 11.56
CA PHE A 169 -2.88 -0.45 11.70
C PHE A 169 -1.37 -0.69 11.72
N LYS A 170 -0.84 -1.28 12.79
CA LYS A 170 0.61 -1.51 13.00
C LYS A 170 1.45 -0.26 12.80
N SER A 171 0.87 0.89 13.08
CA SER A 171 1.52 2.19 12.93
C SER A 171 2.56 2.43 14.01
N THR A 172 3.49 3.36 13.76
CA THR A 172 4.52 3.71 14.73
C THR A 172 3.94 4.46 15.92
N ASP A 173 4.58 4.35 17.10
CA ASP A 173 4.17 5.09 18.29
C ASP A 173 4.20 6.62 18.10
N ALA A 174 5.09 7.10 17.22
CA ALA A 174 5.16 8.51 16.86
C ALA A 174 3.88 8.98 16.17
N ILE A 175 3.38 8.24 15.19
CA ILE A 175 2.13 8.56 14.47
C ILE A 175 0.92 8.44 15.40
N LYS A 176 0.87 7.40 16.23
CA LYS A 176 -0.21 7.23 17.22
C LYS A 176 -0.25 8.39 18.23
N ALA A 177 0.91 8.89 18.64
CA ALA A 177 1.01 10.03 19.56
C ALA A 177 0.64 11.36 18.88
N GLU A 178 0.94 11.51 17.58
CA GLU A 178 0.60 12.70 16.80
C GLU A 178 -0.92 12.78 16.48
N TYR A 179 -1.58 11.62 16.32
CA TYR A 179 -3.02 11.51 15.98
C TYR A 179 -3.77 10.63 16.98
N PRO A 180 -3.86 11.02 18.26
CA PRO A 180 -4.45 10.21 19.32
C PRO A 180 -5.97 10.00 19.16
N GLU A 181 -6.62 10.80 18.31
CA GLU A 181 -8.04 10.67 17.99
C GLU A 181 -8.33 9.53 17.01
N ILE A 182 -7.31 9.01 16.28
CA ILE A 182 -7.49 7.91 15.33
C ILE A 182 -7.24 6.58 16.07
N PRO A 183 -8.25 5.70 16.17
CA PRO A 183 -8.06 4.39 16.78
C PRO A 183 -6.97 3.58 16.08
N ALA A 184 -6.10 2.94 16.86
CA ALA A 184 -4.98 2.17 16.37
C ALA A 184 -5.07 0.71 16.82
N TYR A 185 -4.77 -0.22 15.90
CA TYR A 185 -4.84 -1.66 16.14
C TYR A 185 -3.56 -2.35 15.70
N GLU A 186 -3.21 -3.43 16.39
CA GLU A 186 -1.98 -4.19 16.15
C GLU A 186 -2.26 -5.56 15.53
N THR A 187 -3.48 -6.07 15.66
CA THR A 187 -3.87 -7.38 15.14
C THR A 187 -5.00 -7.26 14.12
N TYR A 188 -5.04 -8.21 13.17
CA TYR A 188 -6.11 -8.25 12.17
C TYR A 188 -7.48 -8.50 12.78
N ASP A 189 -7.57 -9.26 13.87
CA ASP A 189 -8.85 -9.51 14.54
C ASP A 189 -9.41 -8.24 15.16
N GLU A 190 -8.58 -7.44 15.85
CA GLU A 190 -9.00 -6.13 16.39
C GLU A 190 -9.46 -5.17 15.28
N LEU A 191 -8.71 -5.07 14.19
CA LEU A 191 -9.07 -4.22 13.05
C LEU A 191 -10.36 -4.71 12.37
N TYR A 192 -10.51 -6.03 12.21
CA TYR A 192 -11.73 -6.63 11.65
C TYR A 192 -12.96 -6.32 12.49
N ASP A 193 -12.88 -6.51 13.80
CA ASP A 193 -13.99 -6.24 14.73
C ASP A 193 -14.38 -4.76 14.74
N ALA A 194 -13.37 -3.85 14.67
CA ALA A 194 -13.64 -2.43 14.57
C ALA A 194 -14.34 -2.05 13.25
N ILE A 195 -13.89 -2.59 12.12
CA ILE A 195 -14.52 -2.37 10.81
C ILE A 195 -15.94 -2.94 10.80
N LYS A 196 -16.13 -4.18 11.29
CA LYS A 196 -17.43 -4.85 11.38
C LYS A 196 -18.43 -4.03 12.19
N LYS A 197 -18.01 -3.50 13.34
CA LYS A 197 -18.83 -2.63 14.16
C LYS A 197 -19.32 -1.38 13.44
N VAL A 198 -18.50 -0.78 12.58
CA VAL A 198 -18.89 0.40 11.77
C VAL A 198 -19.90 0.03 10.68
N ILE A 199 -19.82 -1.19 10.13
CA ILE A 199 -20.73 -1.69 9.08
C ILE A 199 -22.08 -2.08 9.65
N GLU A 200 -22.10 -2.71 10.83
CA GLU A 200 -23.32 -3.21 11.47
C GLU A 200 -24.10 -2.14 12.24
N GLY A 201 -23.52 -0.94 12.46
CA GLY A 201 -24.17 0.22 13.07
C GLY A 201 -24.04 0.37 14.53
#